data_5384515cb362588f78d2be38213b8309
#
_entry.id   5384515cb362588f78d2be38213b8309
#
_cell.length_a   1.000
_cell.length_b   1.000
_cell.length_c   1.000
_cell.angle_alpha   90.00
_cell.angle_beta   90.00
_cell.angle_gamma   90.00
#
_symmetry.space_group_name_H-M   'P 1'
#
loop_
_entity.id
_entity.type
_entity.pdbx_description
1 polymer ?
#
loop_
_entity_poly.entity_id
_entity_poly.type
_entity_poly.pdbx_seq_one_letter_code
_entity_poly.pdbx_strand_id
1 'polypeptide(L)' 'MEAENRPKFSLTGLNGNAWCIMAYVSEAMRKSGVQPACRNEYVKQATGGDYDNLVAVSQGILDKLNANIPIQ' A
#
# COMPACT_ATOMS: atom_id res chain seq x y z
N MET A 1 9.96 22.60 -7.85
CA MET A 1 10.30 21.37 -8.49
C MET A 1 9.19 20.39 -8.36
N GLU A 2 9.06 19.64 -9.36
CA GLU A 2 7.98 18.68 -9.40
C GLU A 2 8.15 17.58 -8.40
N ALA A 3 9.36 17.30 -8.01
CA ALA A 3 9.63 16.20 -7.09
C ALA A 3 8.84 16.34 -5.80
N GLU A 4 8.59 17.56 -5.37
CA GLU A 4 7.88 17.77 -4.13
C GLU A 4 6.43 17.37 -4.18
N ASN A 5 5.88 17.29 -5.37
CA ASN A 5 4.48 16.97 -5.52
C ASN A 5 4.23 15.49 -5.72
N ARG A 6 5.28 14.69 -5.73
CA ARG A 6 5.12 13.26 -5.91
C ARG A 6 4.71 12.61 -4.60
N PRO A 7 3.78 11.64 -4.65
CA PRO A 7 3.48 10.88 -3.45
C PRO A 7 4.71 10.11 -2.99
N LYS A 8 4.85 9.96 -1.69
CA LYS A 8 5.95 9.23 -1.11
C LYS A 8 5.94 7.76 -1.53
N PHE A 9 4.74 7.19 -1.62
CA PHE A 9 4.55 5.81 -2.04
C PHE A 9 3.59 5.80 -3.21
N SER A 10 3.88 4.95 -4.21
CA SER A 10 3.04 4.89 -5.40
C SER A 10 3.17 3.53 -6.05
N LEU A 11 2.07 3.07 -6.65
CA LEU A 11 2.09 1.85 -7.44
C LEU A 11 2.62 2.08 -8.85
N THR A 12 2.78 3.32 -9.24
CA THR A 12 3.27 3.66 -10.58
C THR A 12 4.67 3.11 -10.77
N GLY A 13 4.89 2.39 -11.86
CA GLY A 13 6.20 1.84 -12.18
C GLY A 13 6.49 0.51 -11.53
N LEU A 14 5.58 0.00 -10.70
CA LEU A 14 5.76 -1.31 -10.13
C LEU A 14 5.42 -2.40 -11.13
N ASN A 15 6.08 -3.54 -10.96
CA ASN A 15 5.64 -4.75 -11.63
C ASN A 15 4.20 -5.04 -11.21
N GLY A 16 3.33 -5.39 -12.18
CA GLY A 16 1.93 -5.64 -11.89
C GLY A 16 1.63 -6.96 -11.19
N ASN A 17 2.66 -7.71 -10.83
CA ASN A 17 2.48 -8.98 -10.12
C ASN A 17 1.92 -8.72 -8.73
N ALA A 18 0.90 -9.52 -8.34
CA ALA A 18 0.23 -9.32 -7.06
C ALA A 18 1.20 -9.38 -5.89
N TRP A 19 2.15 -10.31 -5.93
CA TRP A 19 3.12 -10.43 -4.85
C TRP A 19 4.00 -9.20 -4.72
N CYS A 20 4.38 -8.61 -5.86
CA CYS A 20 5.19 -7.40 -5.85
C CYS A 20 4.43 -6.23 -5.25
N ILE A 21 3.15 -6.11 -5.59
CA ILE A 21 2.32 -5.05 -5.06
C ILE A 21 2.18 -5.20 -3.54
N MET A 22 1.86 -6.41 -3.09
CA MET A 22 1.69 -6.66 -1.65
C MET A 22 2.98 -6.44 -0.88
N ALA A 23 4.10 -6.87 -1.44
CA ALA A 23 5.38 -6.68 -0.78
C ALA A 23 5.71 -5.20 -0.65
N TYR A 24 5.46 -4.45 -1.71
CA TYR A 24 5.74 -3.01 -1.70
C TYR A 24 4.88 -2.30 -0.65
N VAL A 25 3.59 -2.60 -0.62
CA VAL A 25 2.68 -1.94 0.31
C VAL A 25 3.00 -2.33 1.75
N SER A 26 3.27 -3.62 1.98
CA SER A 26 3.65 -4.07 3.33
C SER A 26 4.91 -3.38 3.81
N GLU A 27 5.89 -3.23 2.93
CA GLU A 27 7.13 -2.56 3.29
C GLU A 27 6.90 -1.08 3.55
N ALA A 28 6.05 -0.44 2.76
CA ALA A 28 5.71 0.96 2.97
C ALA A 28 5.04 1.15 4.33
N MET A 29 4.15 0.22 4.69
CA MET A 29 3.49 0.27 5.99
C MET A 29 4.50 0.10 7.12
N ARG A 30 5.41 -0.86 6.97
CA ARG A 30 6.43 -1.10 7.98
C ARG A 30 7.31 0.13 8.19
N LYS A 31 7.73 0.74 7.09
CA LYS A 31 8.56 1.95 7.16
C LYS A 31 7.84 3.13 7.79
N SER A 32 6.52 3.13 7.71
CA SER A 32 5.70 4.18 8.28
C SER A 32 5.27 3.89 9.72
N GLY A 33 5.76 2.80 10.29
CA GLY A 33 5.47 2.46 11.67
C GLY A 33 4.15 1.75 11.90
N VAL A 34 3.56 1.21 10.85
CA VAL A 34 2.29 0.48 10.97
C VAL A 34 2.54 -0.86 11.65
N GLN A 35 1.68 -1.22 12.60
CA GLN A 35 1.84 -2.44 13.37
C GLN A 35 1.66 -3.68 12.51
N PRO A 36 2.31 -4.80 12.89
CA PRO A 36 2.17 -6.05 12.12
C PRO A 36 0.73 -6.52 11.98
N ALA A 37 -0.11 -6.31 13.00
CA ALA A 37 -1.50 -6.73 12.91
C ALA A 37 -2.22 -6.01 11.78
N CYS A 38 -1.93 -4.73 11.57
CA CYS A 38 -2.55 -3.98 10.49
C CYS A 38 -2.04 -4.43 9.13
N ARG A 39 -0.75 -4.78 9.05
CA ARG A 39 -0.20 -5.30 7.81
C ARG A 39 -0.81 -6.64 7.44
N ASN A 40 -1.03 -7.50 8.44
CA ASN A 40 -1.67 -8.79 8.20
C ASN A 40 -3.10 -8.60 7.74
N GLU A 41 -3.80 -7.64 8.31
CA GLU A 41 -5.17 -7.34 7.89
C GLU A 41 -5.20 -6.84 6.46
N TYR A 42 -4.23 -6.03 6.08
CA TYR A 42 -4.13 -5.58 4.69
C TYR A 42 -3.98 -6.76 3.74
N VAL A 43 -3.06 -7.68 4.04
CA VAL A 43 -2.85 -8.85 3.18
C VAL A 43 -4.14 -9.67 3.07
N LYS A 44 -4.82 -9.84 4.18
CA LYS A 44 -6.06 -10.59 4.21
C LYS A 44 -7.12 -9.95 3.31
N GLN A 45 -7.27 -8.64 3.38
CA GLN A 45 -8.24 -7.93 2.55
C GLN A 45 -7.82 -7.93 1.08
N ALA A 46 -6.54 -7.76 0.82
CA ALA A 46 -6.04 -7.71 -0.55
C ALA A 46 -6.21 -9.03 -1.26
N THR A 47 -6.08 -10.14 -0.54
CA THR A 47 -6.20 -11.47 -1.13
C THR A 47 -7.62 -12.03 -1.05
N GLY A 48 -8.55 -11.26 -0.50
CA GLY A 48 -9.93 -11.71 -0.34
C GLY A 48 -10.81 -11.52 -1.56
N GLY A 49 -10.25 -11.02 -2.66
CA GLY A 49 -10.99 -10.78 -3.88
C GLY A 49 -10.11 -10.96 -5.11
N ASP A 50 -10.51 -10.33 -6.21
CA ASP A 50 -9.75 -10.44 -7.45
C ASP A 50 -8.62 -9.42 -7.50
N TYR A 51 -7.97 -9.33 -8.67
CA TYR A 51 -6.84 -8.42 -8.84
C TYR A 51 -7.26 -6.96 -8.66
N ASP A 52 -8.45 -6.60 -9.16
CA ASP A 52 -8.94 -5.23 -8.99
C ASP A 52 -9.13 -4.91 -7.53
N ASN A 53 -9.59 -5.87 -6.73
CA ASN A 53 -9.70 -5.68 -5.29
C ASN A 53 -8.33 -5.45 -4.67
N LEU A 54 -7.34 -6.23 -5.07
CA LEU A 54 -5.98 -6.06 -4.58
C LEU A 54 -5.47 -4.65 -4.85
N VAL A 55 -5.65 -4.17 -6.06
CA VAL A 55 -5.17 -2.85 -6.45
C VAL A 55 -5.91 -1.77 -5.65
N ALA A 56 -7.23 -1.90 -5.51
CA ALA A 56 -8.03 -0.91 -4.80
C ALA A 56 -7.63 -0.83 -3.32
N VAL A 57 -7.48 -1.98 -2.67
CA VAL A 57 -7.08 -2.02 -1.27
C VAL A 57 -5.69 -1.43 -1.10
N SER A 58 -4.77 -1.80 -1.98
CA SER A 58 -3.39 -1.33 -1.93
C SER A 58 -3.31 0.18 -2.12
N GLN A 59 -4.05 0.70 -3.09
CA GLN A 59 -4.04 2.13 -3.35
C GLN A 59 -4.62 2.89 -2.16
N GLY A 60 -5.67 2.37 -1.55
CA GLY A 60 -6.26 3.00 -0.38
C GLY A 60 -5.27 3.11 0.78
N ILE A 61 -4.49 2.05 1.01
CA ILE A 61 -3.47 2.08 2.06
C ILE A 61 -2.40 3.12 1.74
N LEU A 62 -1.92 3.12 0.50
CA LEU A 62 -0.87 4.07 0.12
C LEU A 62 -1.35 5.51 0.21
N ASP A 63 -2.61 5.75 -0.16
CA ASP A 63 -3.17 7.09 -0.04
C ASP A 63 -3.15 7.57 1.41
N LYS A 64 -3.48 6.70 2.35
CA LYS A 64 -3.43 7.05 3.76
C LYS A 64 -2.01 7.32 4.22
N LEU A 65 -1.06 6.49 3.79
CA LEU A 65 0.32 6.69 4.17
C LEU A 65 0.85 8.01 3.62
N ASN A 66 0.52 8.32 2.38
CA ASN A 66 0.97 9.56 1.76
C ASN A 66 0.36 10.79 2.43
N ALA A 67 -0.84 10.65 2.97
CA ALA A 67 -1.53 11.75 3.65
C ALA A 67 -1.25 11.79 5.15
N ASN A 68 -0.41 10.89 5.64
CA ASN A 68 -0.08 10.77 7.07
C ASN A 68 -1.32 10.48 7.91
N ILE A 69 -2.27 9.75 7.34
CA ILE A 69 -3.46 9.31 8.07
C ILE A 69 -3.15 7.99 8.75
N PRO A 70 -3.42 7.86 10.06
CA PRO A 70 -3.13 6.61 10.76
C PRO A 70 -3.92 5.44 10.18
N ILE A 71 -3.28 4.29 10.15
CA ILE A 71 -3.92 3.05 9.71
C ILE A 71 -4.26 2.23 10.94
N GLN A 72 -5.53 1.93 11.06
CA GLN A 72 -6.07 1.23 12.22
C GLN A 72 -6.42 -0.20 11.86
#